data_a362f55892d287b4fcc5c4984cec5fc6
#
_entry.id   a362f55892d287b4fcc5c4984cec5fc6
#
_cell.length_a   1.000
_cell.length_b   1.000
_cell.length_c   1.000
_cell.angle_alpha   90.00
_cell.angle_beta   90.00
_cell.angle_gamma   90.00
#
_symmetry.space_group_name_H-M   'P 1'
#
loop_
_entity.id
_entity.type
_entity.pdbx_description
1 polymer ?
#
loop_
_entity_poly.entity_id
_entity_poly.type
_entity_poly.pdbx_seq_one_letter_code
_entity_poly.pdbx_strand_id
1 'polypeptide(L)'
;MAEDLGNLIATIEADTLRIRKEPRANAGVWGLVGKNEEMKALEVIDDDWVSVEWGGDIGYVSAEYIDIRFVIDSGETMEEIKAREEKEQEEKRKADAEKAKQKENRGAVPVGAADDVLLAALIQCEAGNQPYEGKLAVGAVVMNRVRSGGYPNTISGVIYASGQFTPAGNGKVAKRLEAGIQDSCLQAAREAIAGVSNVGGATHFRRAGNHDGLIIGNHVFW
;
A
#
# COMPACT_ATOMS: atom_id res chain seq x y z
N MET A 1 -4.89 7.80 29.03
CA MET A 1 -5.76 7.04 28.13
C MET A 1 -5.96 5.69 28.81
N ALA A 2 -7.18 5.37 29.24
CA ALA A 2 -7.48 4.07 29.82
C ALA A 2 -7.46 3.06 28.65
N GLU A 3 -6.56 2.11 28.70
CA GLU A 3 -6.58 0.94 27.84
C GLU A 3 -7.82 0.13 28.20
N ASP A 4 -8.63 -0.18 27.19
CA ASP A 4 -9.84 -1.00 27.30
C ASP A 4 -9.36 -2.46 27.53
N LEU A 5 -9.10 -2.81 28.78
CA LEU A 5 -8.49 -4.08 29.18
C LEU A 5 -9.47 -5.26 29.20
N GLY A 6 -10.68 -5.11 28.70
CA GLY A 6 -11.69 -6.16 28.62
C GLY A 6 -13.12 -5.66 28.79
N ASN A 7 -14.08 -6.56 28.60
CA ASN A 7 -15.50 -6.26 28.72
C ASN A 7 -16.09 -6.87 29.99
N LEU A 8 -16.87 -6.10 30.73
CA LEU A 8 -17.75 -6.62 31.77
C LEU A 8 -18.98 -7.22 31.11
N ILE A 9 -19.25 -8.49 31.36
CA ILE A 9 -20.43 -9.19 30.83
C ILE A 9 -21.35 -9.51 32.04
N ALA A 10 -22.60 -9.07 31.91
CA ALA A 10 -23.68 -9.44 32.84
C ALA A 10 -24.46 -10.62 32.27
N THR A 11 -24.49 -11.73 32.94
CA THR A 11 -25.30 -12.92 32.63
C THR A 11 -26.58 -12.87 33.46
N ILE A 12 -27.73 -13.04 32.83
CA ILE A 12 -29.04 -12.95 33.50
C ILE A 12 -29.35 -14.28 34.20
N GLU A 13 -29.61 -14.23 35.50
CA GLU A 13 -29.95 -15.40 36.32
C GLU A 13 -31.46 -15.60 36.50
N ALA A 14 -32.23 -14.52 36.42
CA ALA A 14 -33.69 -14.56 36.51
C ALA A 14 -34.33 -15.10 35.23
N ASP A 15 -35.48 -15.79 35.32
CA ASP A 15 -36.23 -16.28 34.18
C ASP A 15 -36.63 -15.13 33.21
N THR A 16 -36.90 -13.95 33.77
CA THR A 16 -37.16 -12.74 33.03
C THR A 16 -36.75 -11.53 33.85
N LEU A 17 -35.91 -10.67 33.28
CA LEU A 17 -35.45 -9.42 33.89
C LEU A 17 -35.85 -8.21 33.05
N ARG A 18 -36.25 -7.13 33.71
CA ARG A 18 -36.64 -5.86 33.06
C ARG A 18 -35.41 -4.96 32.90
N ILE A 19 -35.17 -4.52 31.68
CA ILE A 19 -34.23 -3.45 31.40
C ILE A 19 -34.97 -2.12 31.56
N ARG A 20 -34.48 -1.29 32.46
CA ARG A 20 -35.11 -0.02 32.83
C ARG A 20 -34.38 1.18 32.24
N LYS A 21 -35.11 2.28 32.13
CA LYS A 21 -34.55 3.55 31.60
C LYS A 21 -33.72 4.31 32.64
N GLU A 22 -33.92 4.03 33.92
CA GLU A 22 -33.21 4.65 35.05
C GLU A 22 -32.96 3.60 36.13
N PRO A 23 -31.95 3.78 37.00
CA PRO A 23 -31.59 2.81 38.06
C PRO A 23 -32.59 2.96 39.25
N ARG A 24 -33.84 2.60 39.04
CA ARG A 24 -34.88 2.56 40.07
C ARG A 24 -36.05 1.65 39.70
N ALA A 25 -36.65 1.01 40.69
CA ALA A 25 -37.64 -0.05 40.53
C ALA A 25 -38.92 0.39 39.81
N ASN A 26 -39.31 1.67 39.85
CA ASN A 26 -40.50 2.23 39.20
C ASN A 26 -40.19 2.96 37.88
N ALA A 27 -38.97 2.91 37.38
CA ALA A 27 -38.60 3.50 36.11
C ALA A 27 -39.29 2.80 34.93
N GLY A 28 -39.44 3.52 33.83
CA GLY A 28 -39.90 2.95 32.58
C GLY A 28 -39.03 1.79 32.11
N VAL A 29 -39.65 0.87 31.38
CA VAL A 29 -38.97 -0.35 30.88
C VAL A 29 -38.64 -0.17 29.41
N TRP A 30 -37.39 -0.50 29.01
CA TRP A 30 -36.96 -0.58 27.63
C TRP A 30 -37.37 -1.93 27.00
N GLY A 31 -37.21 -3.01 27.77
CA GLY A 31 -37.46 -4.36 27.30
C GLY A 31 -37.33 -5.40 28.38
N LEU A 32 -37.42 -6.66 27.97
CA LEU A 32 -37.26 -7.84 28.83
C LEU A 32 -36.14 -8.69 28.25
N VAL A 33 -35.34 -9.30 29.15
CA VAL A 33 -34.30 -10.27 28.83
C VAL A 33 -34.54 -11.56 29.57
N GLY A 34 -34.17 -12.66 28.98
CA GLY A 34 -34.38 -13.99 29.51
C GLY A 34 -33.17 -14.52 30.25
N LYS A 35 -33.37 -15.66 30.93
CA LYS A 35 -32.33 -16.36 31.65
C LYS A 35 -31.21 -16.83 30.72
N ASN A 36 -29.95 -16.72 31.19
CA ASN A 36 -28.71 -17.04 30.48
C ASN A 36 -28.42 -16.11 29.26
N GLU A 37 -29.22 -15.05 29.05
CA GLU A 37 -28.79 -14.03 28.11
C GLU A 37 -27.62 -13.23 28.69
N GLU A 38 -26.70 -12.84 27.81
CA GLU A 38 -25.49 -12.09 28.16
C GLU A 38 -25.58 -10.67 27.57
N MET A 39 -25.18 -9.70 28.37
CA MET A 39 -25.19 -8.29 28.00
C MET A 39 -23.87 -7.63 28.36
N LYS A 40 -23.45 -6.66 27.59
CA LYS A 40 -22.29 -5.83 27.96
C LYS A 40 -22.69 -4.94 29.14
N ALA A 41 -22.05 -5.15 30.29
CA ALA A 41 -22.16 -4.25 31.41
C ALA A 41 -21.20 -3.07 31.23
N LEU A 42 -21.70 -1.86 31.47
CA LEU A 42 -20.92 -0.64 31.29
C LEU A 42 -20.34 -0.15 32.61
N GLU A 43 -21.18 -0.14 33.69
CA GLU A 43 -20.78 0.34 34.99
C GLU A 43 -21.66 -0.27 36.10
N VAL A 44 -21.08 -0.61 37.23
CA VAL A 44 -21.81 -0.93 38.45
C VAL A 44 -22.14 0.40 39.15
N ILE A 45 -23.43 0.78 39.16
CA ILE A 45 -23.86 2.07 39.68
C ILE A 45 -23.85 2.08 41.20
N ASP A 46 -24.42 1.04 41.77
CA ASP A 46 -24.46 0.78 43.22
C ASP A 46 -24.68 -0.73 43.49
N ASP A 47 -24.96 -1.10 44.77
CA ASP A 47 -25.22 -2.48 45.16
C ASP A 47 -26.49 -3.07 44.52
N ASP A 48 -27.42 -2.22 44.04
CA ASP A 48 -28.73 -2.63 43.53
C ASP A 48 -28.79 -2.56 41.99
N TRP A 49 -27.94 -1.77 41.33
CA TRP A 49 -28.10 -1.43 39.90
C TRP A 49 -26.81 -1.48 39.09
N VAL A 50 -26.92 -2.05 37.89
CA VAL A 50 -25.87 -2.10 36.89
C VAL A 50 -26.37 -1.50 35.59
N SER A 51 -25.56 -0.66 34.95
CA SER A 51 -25.83 -0.15 33.60
C SER A 51 -25.35 -1.14 32.56
N VAL A 52 -26.15 -1.34 31.52
CA VAL A 52 -25.91 -2.29 30.41
C VAL A 52 -26.17 -1.63 29.08
N GLU A 53 -25.52 -2.12 28.03
CA GLU A 53 -25.79 -1.68 26.66
C GLU A 53 -27.08 -2.34 26.15
N TRP A 54 -28.02 -1.54 25.63
CA TRP A 54 -29.29 -2.00 25.10
C TRP A 54 -29.67 -1.27 23.82
N GLY A 55 -29.50 -1.95 22.66
CA GLY A 55 -29.94 -1.39 21.36
C GLY A 55 -29.31 -0.07 20.96
N GLY A 56 -28.10 0.24 21.47
CA GLY A 56 -27.41 1.51 21.28
C GLY A 56 -27.69 2.57 22.33
N ASP A 57 -28.57 2.28 23.31
CA ASP A 57 -28.86 3.08 24.49
C ASP A 57 -28.31 2.45 25.76
N ILE A 58 -28.36 3.20 26.87
CA ILE A 58 -28.00 2.68 28.19
C ILE A 58 -29.28 2.22 28.90
N GLY A 59 -29.30 0.93 29.30
CA GLY A 59 -30.30 0.35 30.13
C GLY A 59 -29.80 0.09 31.56
N TYR A 60 -30.69 -0.18 32.50
CA TYR A 60 -30.35 -0.50 33.88
C TYR A 60 -31.06 -1.77 34.31
N VAL A 61 -30.30 -2.67 34.92
CA VAL A 61 -30.76 -3.95 35.44
C VAL A 61 -30.44 -4.06 36.93
N SER A 62 -31.28 -4.83 37.68
CA SER A 62 -31.02 -5.05 39.08
C SER A 62 -29.86 -6.04 39.27
N ALA A 63 -28.90 -5.65 40.08
CA ALA A 63 -27.71 -6.43 40.36
C ALA A 63 -28.01 -7.80 41.02
N GLU A 64 -29.09 -7.92 41.74
CA GLU A 64 -29.54 -9.16 42.42
C GLU A 64 -29.83 -10.32 41.45
N TYR A 65 -30.15 -10.02 40.18
CA TYR A 65 -30.57 -11.00 39.17
C TYR A 65 -29.57 -11.21 38.04
N ILE A 66 -28.32 -10.82 38.25
CA ILE A 66 -27.25 -10.95 37.24
C ILE A 66 -25.97 -11.46 37.90
N ASP A 67 -25.21 -12.23 37.14
CA ASP A 67 -23.80 -12.55 37.45
C ASP A 67 -22.90 -11.69 36.53
N ILE A 68 -21.94 -10.97 37.15
CA ILE A 68 -21.01 -10.12 36.42
C ILE A 68 -19.64 -10.80 36.36
N ARG A 69 -19.16 -11.04 35.17
CA ARG A 69 -17.82 -11.52 34.91
C ARG A 69 -17.00 -10.59 34.04
N PHE A 70 -15.74 -10.51 34.35
CA PHE A 70 -14.79 -9.81 33.50
C PHE A 70 -14.28 -10.77 32.42
N VAL A 71 -14.57 -10.46 31.15
CA VAL A 71 -14.10 -11.23 30.01
C VAL A 71 -13.00 -10.41 29.34
N ILE A 72 -11.77 -10.91 29.40
CA ILE A 72 -10.67 -10.40 28.61
C ILE A 72 -10.91 -10.93 27.19
N ASP A 73 -11.24 -10.03 26.28
CA ASP A 73 -11.41 -10.39 24.87
C ASP A 73 -10.03 -10.76 24.31
N SER A 74 -9.88 -12.06 23.94
CA SER A 74 -8.64 -12.65 23.41
C SER A 74 -7.38 -12.28 24.18
N GLY A 75 -7.18 -12.89 25.34
CA GLY A 75 -5.85 -12.93 25.96
C GLY A 75 -4.89 -13.70 25.06
N GLU A 76 -4.28 -13.03 24.08
CA GLU A 76 -3.06 -13.58 23.50
C GLU A 76 -2.07 -13.77 24.63
N THR A 77 -1.55 -14.98 24.75
CA THR A 77 -0.50 -15.24 25.72
C THR A 77 0.72 -14.40 25.36
N MET A 78 1.54 -14.05 26.35
CA MET A 78 2.82 -13.34 26.08
C MET A 78 3.69 -14.10 25.06
N GLU A 79 3.51 -15.41 24.94
CA GLU A 79 4.19 -16.24 23.94
C GLU A 79 3.62 -16.03 22.53
N GLU A 80 2.31 -15.87 22.38
CA GLU A 80 1.67 -15.59 21.09
C GLU A 80 1.96 -14.17 20.60
N ILE A 81 1.94 -13.18 21.49
CA ILE A 81 2.34 -11.81 21.18
C ILE A 81 3.79 -11.78 20.70
N LYS A 82 4.69 -12.43 21.42
CA LYS A 82 6.10 -12.50 21.09
C LYS A 82 6.34 -13.23 19.76
N ALA A 83 5.65 -14.33 19.50
CA ALA A 83 5.73 -15.07 18.24
C ALA A 83 5.22 -14.24 17.05
N ARG A 84 4.16 -13.43 17.26
CA ARG A 84 3.65 -12.50 16.23
C ARG A 84 4.64 -11.39 15.94
N GLU A 85 5.19 -10.77 16.99
CA GLU A 85 6.20 -9.70 16.83
C GLU A 85 7.48 -10.21 16.16
N GLU A 86 7.96 -11.40 16.52
CA GLU A 86 9.12 -12.04 15.89
C GLU A 86 8.86 -12.33 14.41
N LYS A 87 7.66 -12.78 14.06
CA LYS A 87 7.26 -13.04 12.68
C LYS A 87 7.17 -11.76 11.87
N GLU A 88 6.55 -10.71 12.41
CA GLU A 88 6.48 -9.39 11.76
C GLU A 88 7.88 -8.77 11.58
N GLN A 89 8.77 -8.91 12.56
CA GLN A 89 10.14 -8.45 12.46
C GLN A 89 10.93 -9.24 11.42
N GLU A 90 10.72 -10.56 11.32
CA GLU A 90 11.39 -11.38 10.32
C GLU A 90 10.89 -11.08 8.91
N GLU A 91 9.59 -10.88 8.71
CA GLU A 91 9.01 -10.45 7.44
C GLU A 91 9.53 -9.06 7.03
N LYS A 92 9.59 -8.13 7.97
CA LYS A 92 10.17 -6.80 7.74
C LYS A 92 11.67 -6.88 7.40
N ARG A 93 12.44 -7.71 8.10
CA ARG A 93 13.86 -7.94 7.79
C ARG A 93 14.05 -8.58 6.40
N LYS A 94 13.18 -9.53 6.01
CA LYS A 94 13.19 -10.14 4.67
C LYS A 94 12.85 -9.10 3.60
N ALA A 95 11.82 -8.28 3.83
CA ALA A 95 11.44 -7.21 2.91
C ALA A 95 12.53 -6.13 2.79
N ASP A 96 13.17 -5.75 3.91
CA ASP A 96 14.26 -4.78 3.92
C ASP A 96 15.55 -5.37 3.29
N ALA A 97 15.83 -6.66 3.49
CA ALA A 97 16.94 -7.36 2.84
C ALA A 97 16.72 -7.50 1.32
N GLU A 98 15.49 -7.73 0.88
CA GLU A 98 15.14 -7.77 -0.52
C GLU A 98 15.22 -6.37 -1.17
N LYS A 99 14.76 -5.33 -0.46
CA LYS A 99 14.96 -3.92 -0.86
C LYS A 99 16.44 -3.53 -0.86
N ALA A 100 17.25 -4.03 0.08
CA ALA A 100 18.70 -3.78 0.12
C ALA A 100 19.41 -4.47 -1.04
N LYS A 101 19.06 -5.73 -1.36
CA LYS A 101 19.58 -6.43 -2.55
C LYS A 101 19.20 -5.72 -3.85
N GLN A 102 17.98 -5.17 -3.94
CA GLN A 102 17.58 -4.31 -5.06
C GLN A 102 18.34 -2.99 -5.09
N LYS A 103 18.77 -2.47 -3.92
CA LYS A 103 19.53 -1.22 -3.79
C LYS A 103 21.01 -1.39 -4.09
N GLU A 104 21.61 -2.53 -3.74
CA GLU A 104 22.99 -2.87 -4.11
C GLU A 104 23.15 -3.10 -5.62
N ASN A 105 22.10 -3.61 -6.28
CA ASN A 105 22.09 -3.79 -7.75
C ASN A 105 21.88 -2.46 -8.52
N ARG A 106 21.69 -1.33 -7.83
CA ARG A 106 21.52 0.00 -8.46
C ARG A 106 22.82 0.64 -8.98
N GLY A 107 23.97 0.07 -8.67
CA GLY A 107 25.27 0.58 -9.10
C GLY A 107 25.77 0.01 -10.44
N ALA A 108 25.39 -1.20 -10.77
CA ALA A 108 25.76 -1.85 -12.04
C ALA A 108 24.47 -2.41 -12.67
N VAL A 109 23.92 -1.66 -13.62
CA VAL A 109 22.88 -2.20 -14.49
C VAL A 109 23.55 -3.27 -15.34
N PRO A 110 23.14 -4.57 -15.30
CA PRO A 110 23.68 -5.57 -16.20
C PRO A 110 23.23 -5.19 -17.62
N VAL A 111 24.11 -4.53 -18.35
CA VAL A 111 23.87 -4.13 -19.73
C VAL A 111 24.38 -5.25 -20.61
N GLY A 112 23.46 -5.99 -21.22
CA GLY A 112 23.79 -6.94 -22.28
C GLY A 112 24.16 -6.19 -23.57
N ALA A 113 24.94 -6.83 -24.44
CA ALA A 113 25.29 -6.25 -25.74
C ALA A 113 24.07 -5.91 -26.63
N ALA A 114 22.89 -6.36 -26.23
CA ALA A 114 21.62 -6.06 -26.92
C ALA A 114 20.83 -4.91 -26.27
N ASP A 115 21.20 -4.46 -25.07
CA ASP A 115 20.40 -3.47 -24.31
C ASP A 115 20.51 -2.06 -24.89
N ASP A 116 21.68 -1.66 -25.41
CA ASP A 116 21.87 -0.40 -26.10
C ASP A 116 21.04 -0.34 -27.40
N VAL A 117 21.00 -1.45 -28.14
CA VAL A 117 20.22 -1.59 -29.37
C VAL A 117 18.72 -1.58 -29.08
N LEU A 118 18.27 -2.28 -28.03
CA LEU A 118 16.88 -2.30 -27.60
C LEU A 118 16.41 -0.92 -27.15
N LEU A 119 17.20 -0.24 -26.30
CA LEU A 119 16.90 1.13 -25.84
C LEU A 119 16.86 2.11 -27.02
N ALA A 120 17.82 1.99 -27.96
CA ALA A 120 17.86 2.82 -29.15
C ALA A 120 16.64 2.62 -30.06
N ALA A 121 16.14 1.38 -30.18
CA ALA A 121 14.93 1.08 -30.93
C ALA A 121 13.70 1.75 -30.31
N LEU A 122 13.59 1.73 -28.96
CA LEU A 122 12.55 2.46 -28.25
C LEU A 122 12.68 3.96 -28.45
N ILE A 123 13.88 4.54 -28.25
CA ILE A 123 14.14 5.97 -28.45
C ILE A 123 13.72 6.38 -29.85
N GLN A 124 14.02 5.59 -30.87
CA GLN A 124 13.63 5.90 -32.25
C GLN A 124 12.12 5.83 -32.45
N CYS A 125 11.40 4.95 -31.76
CA CYS A 125 9.95 4.89 -31.82
C CYS A 125 9.28 6.11 -31.16
N GLU A 126 9.83 6.58 -30.05
CA GLU A 126 9.24 7.67 -29.24
C GLU A 126 9.73 9.05 -29.69
N ALA A 127 11.01 9.18 -30.04
CA ALA A 127 11.69 10.44 -30.26
C ALA A 127 12.54 10.48 -31.54
N GLY A 128 12.33 9.57 -32.49
CA GLY A 128 13.17 9.47 -33.71
C GLY A 128 13.24 10.76 -34.54
N ASN A 129 12.17 11.54 -34.52
CA ASN A 129 12.08 12.85 -35.23
C ASN A 129 12.39 14.06 -34.34
N GLN A 130 12.83 13.83 -33.10
CA GLN A 130 13.19 14.88 -32.16
C GLN A 130 14.65 15.29 -32.31
N PRO A 131 15.03 16.50 -31.83
CA PRO A 131 16.44 16.87 -31.63
C PRO A 131 17.16 15.81 -30.74
N TYR A 132 18.49 15.83 -30.82
CA TYR A 132 19.29 14.86 -30.06
C TYR A 132 18.98 14.87 -28.56
N GLU A 133 18.79 16.06 -27.99
CA GLU A 133 18.42 16.26 -26.59
C GLU A 133 17.12 15.55 -26.23
N GLY A 134 16.14 15.52 -27.13
CA GLY A 134 14.88 14.77 -26.93
C GLY A 134 15.06 13.27 -26.99
N LYS A 135 15.97 12.78 -27.83
CA LYS A 135 16.35 11.36 -27.87
C LYS A 135 17.06 10.93 -26.58
N LEU A 136 18.04 11.72 -26.13
CA LEU A 136 18.75 11.48 -24.87
C LEU A 136 17.78 11.53 -23.69
N ALA A 137 16.84 12.47 -23.66
CA ALA A 137 15.84 12.61 -22.61
C ALA A 137 14.96 11.36 -22.45
N VAL A 138 14.49 10.77 -23.55
CA VAL A 138 13.72 9.52 -23.51
C VAL A 138 14.58 8.37 -22.97
N GLY A 139 15.83 8.25 -23.41
CA GLY A 139 16.77 7.26 -22.89
C GLY A 139 17.03 7.42 -21.40
N ALA A 140 17.24 8.66 -20.95
CA ALA A 140 17.48 8.99 -19.55
C ALA A 140 16.27 8.63 -18.67
N VAL A 141 15.03 8.85 -19.11
CA VAL A 141 13.82 8.41 -18.39
C VAL A 141 13.80 6.90 -18.20
N VAL A 142 14.13 6.11 -19.23
CA VAL A 142 14.19 4.65 -19.10
C VAL A 142 15.24 4.26 -18.05
N MET A 143 16.43 4.87 -18.09
CA MET A 143 17.51 4.58 -17.14
C MET A 143 17.17 5.03 -15.71
N ASN A 144 16.45 6.15 -15.56
CA ASN A 144 15.93 6.59 -14.26
C ASN A 144 14.94 5.57 -13.69
N ARG A 145 14.04 5.02 -14.51
CA ARG A 145 13.12 3.94 -14.12
C ARG A 145 13.89 2.69 -13.67
N VAL A 146 14.86 2.24 -14.46
CA VAL A 146 15.71 1.08 -14.13
C VAL A 146 16.41 1.26 -12.76
N ARG A 147 16.84 2.50 -12.45
CA ARG A 147 17.50 2.85 -11.20
C ARG A 147 16.53 3.14 -10.05
N SER A 148 15.25 3.34 -10.33
CA SER A 148 14.25 3.62 -9.31
C SER A 148 13.63 2.34 -8.75
N GLY A 149 13.23 2.31 -7.47
CA GLY A 149 12.64 1.11 -6.84
C GLY A 149 11.19 0.82 -7.24
N GLY A 150 10.58 1.67 -8.07
CA GLY A 150 9.19 1.53 -8.51
C GLY A 150 9.00 0.83 -9.86
N TYR A 151 10.10 0.46 -10.52
CA TYR A 151 10.09 -0.14 -11.85
C TYR A 151 11.01 -1.36 -11.91
N PRO A 152 10.89 -2.23 -12.94
CA PRO A 152 11.84 -3.31 -13.16
C PRO A 152 13.28 -2.79 -13.24
N ASN A 153 14.23 -3.59 -12.75
CA ASN A 153 15.65 -3.22 -12.66
C ASN A 153 16.47 -3.53 -13.92
N THR A 154 15.81 -3.81 -15.04
CA THR A 154 16.44 -4.07 -16.33
C THR A 154 15.83 -3.19 -17.43
N ILE A 155 16.62 -2.88 -18.46
CA ILE A 155 16.14 -2.08 -19.61
C ILE A 155 14.99 -2.79 -20.31
N SER A 156 15.12 -4.07 -20.60
CA SER A 156 14.05 -4.87 -21.20
C SER A 156 12.80 -4.93 -20.32
N GLY A 157 12.98 -5.12 -19.01
CA GLY A 157 11.89 -5.14 -18.03
C GLY A 157 11.10 -3.83 -18.03
N VAL A 158 11.78 -2.68 -18.06
CA VAL A 158 11.12 -1.36 -18.13
C VAL A 158 10.41 -1.17 -19.46
N ILE A 159 11.07 -1.54 -20.58
CA ILE A 159 10.53 -1.32 -21.93
C ILE A 159 9.26 -2.16 -22.16
N TYR A 160 9.27 -3.42 -21.75
CA TYR A 160 8.14 -4.34 -21.95
C TYR A 160 7.16 -4.43 -20.80
N ALA A 161 7.35 -3.65 -19.74
CA ALA A 161 6.36 -3.56 -18.66
C ALA A 161 4.99 -3.11 -19.22
N SER A 162 3.93 -3.77 -18.76
CA SER A 162 2.58 -3.51 -19.23
C SER A 162 2.18 -2.03 -19.09
N GLY A 163 1.70 -1.43 -20.18
CA GLY A 163 1.22 -0.05 -20.20
C GLY A 163 2.29 1.04 -20.16
N GLN A 164 3.60 0.70 -20.15
CA GLN A 164 4.66 1.70 -20.06
C GLN A 164 4.97 2.37 -21.42
N PHE A 165 5.14 1.57 -22.45
CA PHE A 165 5.47 2.07 -23.79
C PHE A 165 4.58 1.43 -24.85
N THR A 166 3.72 2.22 -25.49
CA THR A 166 2.85 1.74 -26.58
C THR A 166 3.61 1.07 -27.71
N PRO A 167 4.78 1.59 -28.18
CA PRO A 167 5.56 0.94 -29.24
C PRO A 167 6.07 -0.45 -28.88
N ALA A 168 6.35 -0.73 -27.60
CA ALA A 168 6.76 -2.05 -27.16
C ALA A 168 5.59 -3.04 -27.19
N GLY A 169 4.41 -2.62 -26.70
CA GLY A 169 3.21 -3.45 -26.66
C GLY A 169 2.60 -3.76 -28.02
N ASN A 170 2.77 -2.88 -29.03
CA ASN A 170 2.20 -3.06 -30.38
C ASN A 170 3.18 -3.57 -31.43
N GLY A 171 4.38 -4.02 -31.01
CA GLY A 171 5.38 -4.61 -31.91
C GLY A 171 6.21 -3.63 -32.74
N LYS A 172 6.05 -2.30 -32.56
CA LYS A 172 6.84 -1.32 -33.32
C LYS A 172 8.32 -1.37 -32.96
N VAL A 173 8.67 -1.64 -31.70
CA VAL A 173 10.08 -1.81 -31.26
C VAL A 173 10.71 -3.01 -32.00
N ALA A 174 10.03 -4.15 -32.08
CA ALA A 174 10.52 -5.32 -32.79
C ALA A 174 10.76 -5.03 -34.29
N LYS A 175 9.79 -4.39 -34.95
CA LYS A 175 9.94 -3.95 -36.35
C LYS A 175 11.11 -2.97 -36.54
N ARG A 176 11.40 -2.14 -35.56
CA ARG A 176 12.52 -1.20 -35.62
C ARG A 176 13.86 -1.89 -35.50
N LEU A 177 13.94 -2.91 -34.65
CA LEU A 177 15.14 -3.77 -34.53
C LEU A 177 15.49 -4.46 -35.86
N GLU A 178 14.48 -4.90 -36.61
CA GLU A 178 14.66 -5.53 -37.93
C GLU A 178 15.01 -4.51 -39.03
N ALA A 179 14.38 -3.34 -39.00
CA ALA A 179 14.52 -2.32 -40.06
C ALA A 179 15.78 -1.46 -39.93
N GLY A 180 16.48 -1.53 -38.82
CA GLY A 180 17.64 -0.72 -38.52
C GLY A 180 17.34 0.52 -37.69
N ILE A 181 18.35 1.01 -36.99
CA ILE A 181 18.28 2.06 -35.99
C ILE A 181 19.19 3.23 -36.40
N GLN A 182 18.73 4.45 -36.19
CA GLN A 182 19.52 5.65 -36.47
C GLN A 182 20.72 5.75 -35.51
N ASP A 183 21.88 6.14 -36.02
CA ASP A 183 23.11 6.29 -35.21
C ASP A 183 22.92 7.27 -34.05
N SER A 184 22.17 8.35 -34.24
CA SER A 184 21.87 9.30 -33.16
C SER A 184 21.00 8.70 -32.04
N CYS A 185 20.17 7.68 -32.32
CA CYS A 185 19.41 6.96 -31.31
C CYS A 185 20.31 5.95 -30.57
N LEU A 186 21.24 5.29 -31.29
CA LEU A 186 22.25 4.41 -30.67
C LEU A 186 23.19 5.19 -29.75
N GLN A 187 23.65 6.37 -30.20
CA GLN A 187 24.46 7.24 -29.37
C GLN A 187 23.72 7.68 -28.11
N ALA A 188 22.48 8.17 -28.24
CA ALA A 188 21.66 8.59 -27.11
C ALA A 188 21.40 7.45 -26.11
N ALA A 189 21.17 6.22 -26.60
CA ALA A 189 21.01 5.06 -25.75
C ALA A 189 22.28 4.76 -24.95
N ARG A 190 23.46 4.75 -25.59
CA ARG A 190 24.75 4.49 -24.94
C ARG A 190 25.07 5.56 -23.89
N GLU A 191 24.83 6.83 -24.19
CA GLU A 191 25.05 7.93 -23.25
C GLU A 191 24.11 7.82 -22.04
N ALA A 192 22.81 7.53 -22.26
CA ALA A 192 21.85 7.33 -21.17
C ALA A 192 22.24 6.13 -20.26
N ILE A 193 22.69 5.01 -20.86
CA ILE A 193 23.22 3.84 -20.14
C ILE A 193 24.45 4.22 -19.32
N ALA A 194 25.35 5.02 -19.88
CA ALA A 194 26.53 5.53 -19.20
C ALA A 194 26.22 6.54 -18.07
N GLY A 195 24.94 6.93 -17.91
CA GLY A 195 24.49 7.83 -16.84
C GLY A 195 24.29 9.28 -17.25
N VAL A 196 24.48 9.60 -18.53
CA VAL A 196 24.18 10.98 -19.02
C VAL A 196 22.68 11.21 -18.99
N SER A 197 22.26 12.31 -18.36
CA SER A 197 20.86 12.71 -18.24
C SER A 197 20.73 14.22 -18.40
N ASN A 198 19.75 14.64 -19.17
CA ASN A 198 19.35 16.02 -19.32
C ASN A 198 17.93 16.30 -18.77
N VAL A 199 17.37 15.33 -18.04
CA VAL A 199 16.04 15.40 -17.42
C VAL A 199 16.09 15.19 -15.89
N GLY A 200 17.28 15.21 -15.29
CA GLY A 200 17.46 14.92 -13.85
C GLY A 200 16.91 13.55 -13.48
N GLY A 201 16.04 13.51 -12.45
CA GLY A 201 15.40 12.28 -11.95
C GLY A 201 14.03 11.97 -12.58
N ALA A 202 13.63 12.66 -13.66
CA ALA A 202 12.32 12.44 -14.28
C ALA A 202 12.13 10.97 -14.69
N THR A 203 10.98 10.41 -14.33
CA THR A 203 10.58 9.03 -14.67
C THR A 203 9.37 8.98 -15.60
N HIS A 204 8.82 10.12 -15.94
CA HIS A 204 7.66 10.26 -16.81
C HIS A 204 7.91 11.24 -17.93
N PHE A 205 7.27 10.99 -19.07
CA PHE A 205 7.18 11.96 -20.15
C PHE A 205 5.89 11.76 -20.96
N ARG A 206 5.49 12.79 -21.63
CA ARG A 206 4.38 12.78 -22.59
C ARG A 206 4.58 13.89 -23.62
N ARG A 207 3.73 13.91 -24.65
CA ARG A 207 3.71 15.05 -25.59
C ARG A 207 3.44 16.34 -24.81
N ALA A 208 4.22 17.37 -25.11
CA ALA A 208 4.08 18.68 -24.47
C ALA A 208 2.66 19.24 -24.65
N GLY A 209 2.16 19.89 -23.62
CA GLY A 209 0.82 20.47 -23.49
C GLY A 209 0.70 21.15 -22.13
N ASN A 210 -0.49 21.17 -21.56
CA ASN A 210 -0.76 21.79 -20.25
C ASN A 210 -0.30 20.86 -19.09
N HIS A 211 0.98 20.55 -19.01
CA HIS A 211 1.56 19.77 -17.93
C HIS A 211 2.86 20.45 -17.48
N ASP A 212 3.01 20.59 -16.16
CA ASP A 212 4.22 21.14 -15.56
C ASP A 212 5.38 20.16 -15.69
N GLY A 213 6.55 20.65 -16.04
CA GLY A 213 7.75 19.84 -16.21
C GLY A 213 8.76 20.49 -17.15
N LEU A 214 9.87 19.78 -17.37
CA LEU A 214 10.91 20.21 -18.30
C LEU A 214 10.51 19.91 -19.74
N ILE A 215 10.42 20.93 -20.59
CA ILE A 215 10.08 20.75 -22.00
C ILE A 215 11.37 20.59 -22.81
N ILE A 216 11.50 19.47 -23.53
CA ILE A 216 12.57 19.21 -24.51
C ILE A 216 11.92 18.72 -25.82
N GLY A 217 12.12 19.46 -26.90
CA GLY A 217 11.44 19.18 -28.16
C GLY A 217 9.92 19.21 -28.01
N ASN A 218 9.27 18.10 -28.39
CA ASN A 218 7.81 17.96 -28.32
C ASN A 218 7.33 17.22 -27.07
N HIS A 219 8.18 16.99 -26.07
CA HIS A 219 7.86 16.28 -24.85
C HIS A 219 8.05 17.13 -23.62
N VAL A 220 7.25 16.85 -22.59
CA VAL A 220 7.41 17.35 -21.23
C VAL A 220 7.81 16.17 -20.32
N PHE A 221 8.77 16.40 -19.44
CA PHE A 221 9.40 15.41 -18.53
C PHE A 221 9.21 15.82 -17.08
N TRP A 222 8.85 14.86 -16.17
CA TRP A 222 8.68 15.10 -14.74
C TRP A 222 8.97 13.87 -13.86
#